data_d10c53f29f7eedde24f2c9414b8ed83d
#
_entry.id   d10c53f29f7eedde24f2c9414b8ed83d
#
_cell.length_a   1.000
_cell.length_b   1.000
_cell.length_c   1.000
_cell.angle_alpha   90.00
_cell.angle_beta   90.00
_cell.angle_gamma   90.00
#
_symmetry.space_group_name_H-M   'P 1'
#
loop_
_entity.id
_entity.type
_entity.pdbx_description
1 polymer ?
#
loop_
_entity_poly.entity_id
_entity_poly.type
_entity_poly.pdbx_seq_one_letter_code
_entity_poly.pdbx_strand_id
1 'polypeptide(L)'
;MDSIATPMDLYEYQGKQLFKRFGIPVSEGRVATTPEEARAAAEEIGGPVVVKAQVLTGGRGKAGGIKLATDPADAHAKATEILGLDIRGHVVKTLWIESASDIAKEYYLSITFDRGAKQPLFMFTTQGGVEIEEVAATNPGALVRLHVDPLEGFQPWVARRLVYEAGVEDPGEQKQIADIIGKLYRCFVECDAMLTEINPLIVTPDGEVRALDSKFTVDDSSLFRHADIAEFRDTSAADPLEALAREKGVTYVKLDGSVGILGNGAGLSMSTVDVVVVAGGKPANFCDLGGGGNAQGVVDALEVITADPQVKSIFFNIFGGITRCDEVARGILEALAQMGISTPIVVRLDGTNAEEGRRILADAAPPNLHVEPTMLDAARRAVELAA
;
A
#
# COMPACT_ATOMS: atom_id res chain seq x y z
N MET A 1 16.39 5.11 -8.63
CA MET A 1 15.99 6.42 -8.06
C MET A 1 14.63 6.18 -7.47
N ASP A 2 14.63 5.88 -6.20
CA ASP A 2 13.53 5.13 -5.62
C ASP A 2 12.52 6.13 -5.07
N SER A 3 11.38 6.23 -5.78
CA SER A 3 10.18 6.78 -5.17
C SER A 3 9.96 6.02 -3.86
N ILE A 4 9.48 6.67 -2.82
CA ILE A 4 8.89 5.96 -1.68
C ILE A 4 7.61 5.35 -2.25
N ALA A 5 7.77 4.22 -2.96
CA ALA A 5 6.65 3.51 -3.53
C ALA A 5 5.86 2.92 -2.36
N THR A 6 4.63 3.32 -2.23
CA THR A 6 3.67 2.64 -1.36
C THR A 6 3.45 1.25 -1.91
N PRO A 7 3.56 0.17 -1.10
CA PRO A 7 3.30 -1.17 -1.58
C PRO A 7 1.89 -1.26 -2.18
N MET A 8 1.74 -2.03 -3.27
CA MET A 8 0.44 -2.23 -3.91
C MET A 8 -0.30 -3.40 -3.26
N ASP A 9 -1.36 -3.09 -2.52
CA ASP A 9 -2.27 -4.11 -2.00
C ASP A 9 -3.22 -4.59 -3.10
N LEU A 10 -3.47 -5.90 -3.11
CA LEU A 10 -4.42 -6.53 -4.02
C LEU A 10 -5.74 -6.84 -3.30
N TYR A 11 -6.83 -6.83 -4.06
CA TYR A 11 -8.08 -7.43 -3.59
C TYR A 11 -7.92 -8.93 -3.37
N GLU A 12 -8.73 -9.51 -2.49
CA GLU A 12 -8.71 -10.95 -2.19
C GLU A 12 -8.78 -11.81 -3.46
N TYR A 13 -9.70 -11.48 -4.39
CA TYR A 13 -9.85 -12.27 -5.62
C TYR A 13 -8.62 -12.19 -6.52
N GLN A 14 -7.93 -11.05 -6.57
CA GLN A 14 -6.70 -10.87 -7.35
C GLN A 14 -5.56 -11.70 -6.76
N GLY A 15 -5.39 -11.67 -5.42
CA GLY A 15 -4.43 -12.52 -4.74
C GLY A 15 -4.72 -14.00 -4.94
N LYS A 16 -6.00 -14.43 -4.92
CA LYS A 16 -6.41 -15.81 -5.24
C LYS A 16 -6.12 -16.19 -6.70
N GLN A 17 -6.21 -15.26 -7.65
CA GLN A 17 -5.80 -15.51 -9.03
C GLN A 17 -4.31 -15.83 -9.12
N LEU A 18 -3.46 -15.08 -8.37
CA LEU A 18 -2.05 -15.38 -8.28
C LEU A 18 -1.82 -16.74 -7.60
N PHE A 19 -2.48 -17.03 -6.48
CA PHE A 19 -2.38 -18.34 -5.84
C PHE A 19 -2.71 -19.49 -6.79
N LYS A 20 -3.80 -19.38 -7.54
CA LYS A 20 -4.21 -20.38 -8.55
C LYS A 20 -3.15 -20.56 -9.64
N ARG A 21 -2.53 -19.48 -10.11
CA ARG A 21 -1.44 -19.50 -11.10
C ARG A 21 -0.23 -20.30 -10.63
N PHE A 22 0.07 -20.24 -9.32
CA PHE A 22 1.14 -21.02 -8.70
C PHE A 22 0.70 -22.41 -8.23
N GLY A 23 -0.54 -22.80 -8.49
CA GLY A 23 -1.07 -24.12 -8.16
C GLY A 23 -1.43 -24.29 -6.68
N ILE A 24 -1.66 -23.20 -5.96
CA ILE A 24 -2.23 -23.23 -4.60
C ILE A 24 -3.75 -23.44 -4.75
N PRO A 25 -4.34 -24.44 -4.06
CA PRO A 25 -5.77 -24.66 -4.11
C PRO A 25 -6.54 -23.49 -3.53
N VAL A 26 -7.52 -22.98 -4.27
CA VAL A 26 -8.45 -21.91 -3.86
C VAL A 26 -9.87 -22.32 -4.24
N SER A 27 -10.87 -21.76 -3.56
CA SER A 27 -12.26 -21.95 -3.96
C SER A 27 -12.56 -21.25 -5.30
N GLU A 28 -13.48 -21.81 -6.07
CA GLU A 28 -13.94 -21.15 -7.29
C GLU A 28 -14.84 -19.97 -6.97
N GLY A 29 -14.72 -18.91 -7.78
CA GLY A 29 -15.50 -17.71 -7.58
C GLY A 29 -15.57 -16.82 -8.81
N ARG A 30 -16.41 -15.78 -8.71
CA ARG A 30 -16.64 -14.77 -9.74
C ARG A 30 -16.72 -13.40 -9.10
N VAL A 31 -16.24 -12.40 -9.83
CA VAL A 31 -16.39 -10.97 -9.48
C VAL A 31 -17.81 -10.53 -9.85
N ALA A 32 -18.42 -9.70 -9.02
CA ALA A 32 -19.69 -9.04 -9.28
C ALA A 32 -19.63 -7.58 -8.80
N THR A 33 -20.24 -6.67 -9.57
CA THR A 33 -20.36 -5.24 -9.26
C THR A 33 -21.81 -4.80 -9.07
N THR A 34 -22.74 -5.70 -9.41
CA THR A 34 -24.18 -5.52 -9.21
C THR A 34 -24.81 -6.74 -8.54
N PRO A 35 -25.98 -6.60 -7.90
CA PRO A 35 -26.71 -7.73 -7.34
C PRO A 35 -27.12 -8.79 -8.40
N GLU A 36 -27.42 -8.35 -9.62
CA GLU A 36 -27.76 -9.21 -10.74
C GLU A 36 -26.57 -10.10 -11.16
N GLU A 37 -25.37 -9.52 -11.22
CA GLU A 37 -24.13 -10.26 -11.49
C GLU A 37 -23.83 -11.26 -10.36
N ALA A 38 -24.08 -10.88 -9.11
CA ALA A 38 -23.90 -11.78 -7.96
C ALA A 38 -24.83 -12.98 -8.03
N ARG A 39 -26.09 -12.77 -8.43
CA ARG A 39 -27.06 -13.84 -8.69
C ARG A 39 -26.58 -14.76 -9.81
N ALA A 40 -26.18 -14.20 -10.95
CA ALA A 40 -25.70 -14.97 -12.09
C ALA A 40 -24.46 -15.80 -11.73
N ALA A 41 -23.52 -15.22 -10.95
CA ALA A 41 -22.37 -15.93 -10.44
C ALA A 41 -22.75 -17.12 -9.53
N ALA A 42 -23.72 -16.93 -8.64
CA ALA A 42 -24.23 -18.00 -7.79
C ALA A 42 -24.94 -19.11 -8.57
N GLU A 43 -25.67 -18.76 -9.66
CA GLU A 43 -26.26 -19.73 -10.58
C GLU A 43 -25.21 -20.56 -11.30
N GLU A 44 -24.11 -19.93 -11.75
CA GLU A 44 -23.00 -20.60 -12.44
C GLU A 44 -22.21 -21.53 -11.49
N ILE A 45 -21.91 -21.07 -10.28
CA ILE A 45 -21.15 -21.85 -9.27
C ILE A 45 -21.96 -23.05 -8.80
N GLY A 46 -23.25 -22.88 -8.58
CA GLY A 46 -24.15 -23.90 -8.05
C GLY A 46 -23.95 -24.16 -6.54
N GLY A 47 -25.04 -24.44 -5.83
CA GLY A 47 -25.02 -24.65 -4.39
C GLY A 47 -24.85 -23.35 -3.57
N PRO A 48 -24.57 -23.46 -2.27
CA PRO A 48 -24.32 -22.32 -1.40
C PRO A 48 -23.08 -21.55 -1.80
N VAL A 49 -23.14 -20.19 -1.70
CA VAL A 49 -22.02 -19.30 -1.99
C VAL A 49 -21.79 -18.33 -0.85
N VAL A 50 -20.56 -17.80 -0.76
CA VAL A 50 -20.23 -16.70 0.14
C VAL A 50 -20.09 -15.43 -0.69
N VAL A 51 -20.82 -14.38 -0.31
CA VAL A 51 -20.74 -13.04 -0.89
C VAL A 51 -19.77 -12.22 -0.06
N LYS A 52 -18.65 -11.82 -0.65
CA LYS A 52 -17.52 -11.16 0.04
C LYS A 52 -17.26 -9.77 -0.53
N ALA A 53 -17.32 -8.73 0.30
CA ALA A 53 -16.87 -7.39 -0.05
C ALA A 53 -15.40 -7.39 -0.46
N GLN A 54 -15.06 -6.67 -1.53
CA GLN A 54 -13.69 -6.43 -1.97
C GLN A 54 -13.28 -5.01 -1.64
N VAL A 55 -12.46 -4.86 -0.60
CA VAL A 55 -11.87 -3.60 -0.14
C VAL A 55 -10.43 -3.85 0.32
N LEU A 56 -9.58 -2.84 0.17
CA LEU A 56 -8.15 -2.92 0.54
C LEU A 56 -7.91 -2.70 2.06
N THR A 57 -8.80 -3.24 2.89
CA THR A 57 -8.69 -3.17 4.35
C THR A 57 -9.17 -4.46 5.00
N GLY A 58 -8.63 -4.76 6.18
CA GLY A 58 -9.04 -5.91 6.98
C GLY A 58 -10.36 -5.69 7.74
N GLY A 59 -10.85 -6.78 8.36
CA GLY A 59 -12.04 -6.71 9.23
C GLY A 59 -13.39 -6.75 8.48
N ARG A 60 -13.40 -7.14 7.21
CA ARG A 60 -14.60 -7.25 6.36
C ARG A 60 -15.72 -8.08 7.01
N GLY A 61 -15.37 -9.20 7.63
CA GLY A 61 -16.34 -10.07 8.31
C GLY A 61 -17.03 -9.36 9.48
N LYS A 62 -16.26 -8.70 10.36
CA LYS A 62 -16.78 -7.94 11.51
C LYS A 62 -17.67 -6.76 11.09
N ALA A 63 -17.42 -6.19 9.92
CA ALA A 63 -18.19 -5.09 9.33
C ALA A 63 -19.45 -5.55 8.55
N GLY A 64 -19.74 -6.86 8.50
CA GLY A 64 -20.89 -7.40 7.75
C GLY A 64 -20.68 -7.52 6.25
N GLY A 65 -19.42 -7.37 5.78
CA GLY A 65 -19.05 -7.47 4.37
C GLY A 65 -18.87 -8.90 3.85
N ILE A 66 -19.11 -9.93 4.68
CA ILE A 66 -19.03 -11.34 4.29
C ILE A 66 -20.31 -12.04 4.76
N LYS A 67 -21.06 -12.62 3.81
CA LYS A 67 -22.34 -13.30 4.10
C LYS A 67 -22.48 -14.58 3.30
N LEU A 68 -22.97 -15.63 3.96
CA LEU A 68 -23.37 -16.88 3.30
C LEU A 68 -24.73 -16.67 2.61
N ALA A 69 -24.86 -17.16 1.39
CA ALA A 69 -26.10 -17.23 0.64
C ALA A 69 -26.39 -18.68 0.24
N THR A 70 -27.61 -19.11 0.46
CA THR A 70 -28.04 -20.51 0.27
C THR A 70 -28.45 -20.82 -1.16
N ASP A 71 -28.82 -19.79 -1.91
CA ASP A 71 -29.28 -19.88 -3.30
C ASP A 71 -29.01 -18.56 -4.07
N PRO A 72 -29.20 -18.52 -5.40
CA PRO A 72 -28.96 -17.32 -6.19
C PRO A 72 -29.82 -16.10 -5.84
N ALA A 73 -31.05 -16.30 -5.35
CA ALA A 73 -31.90 -15.19 -4.93
C ALA A 73 -31.40 -14.57 -3.61
N ASP A 74 -30.96 -15.41 -2.68
CA ASP A 74 -30.31 -14.97 -1.44
C ASP A 74 -28.96 -14.28 -1.74
N ALA A 75 -28.18 -14.77 -2.74
CA ALA A 75 -26.96 -14.10 -3.17
C ALA A 75 -27.22 -12.67 -3.68
N HIS A 76 -28.28 -12.46 -4.47
CA HIS A 76 -28.71 -11.13 -4.90
C HIS A 76 -29.07 -10.23 -3.69
N ALA A 77 -29.84 -10.76 -2.73
CA ALA A 77 -30.22 -10.01 -1.53
C ALA A 77 -29.00 -9.62 -0.70
N LYS A 78 -28.05 -10.55 -0.46
CA LYS A 78 -26.80 -10.28 0.26
C LYS A 78 -25.91 -9.28 -0.49
N ALA A 79 -25.81 -9.37 -1.81
CA ALA A 79 -25.08 -8.41 -2.64
C ALA A 79 -25.66 -6.99 -2.49
N THR A 80 -26.99 -6.85 -2.50
CA THR A 80 -27.70 -5.57 -2.28
C THR A 80 -27.38 -4.98 -0.89
N GLU A 81 -27.24 -5.82 0.13
CA GLU A 81 -26.90 -5.39 1.49
C GLU A 81 -25.43 -4.97 1.63
N ILE A 82 -24.52 -5.56 0.86
CA ILE A 82 -23.05 -5.35 1.00
C ILE A 82 -22.55 -4.25 0.08
N LEU A 83 -23.06 -4.13 -1.13
CA LEU A 83 -22.68 -3.05 -2.03
C LEU A 83 -23.06 -1.69 -1.42
N GLY A 84 -22.09 -0.78 -1.43
CA GLY A 84 -22.24 0.56 -0.83
C GLY A 84 -21.94 0.63 0.66
N LEU A 85 -21.67 -0.48 1.36
CA LEU A 85 -21.20 -0.42 2.75
C LEU A 85 -19.88 0.34 2.83
N ASP A 86 -19.74 1.17 3.84
CA ASP A 86 -18.46 1.74 4.26
C ASP A 86 -17.78 0.78 5.24
N ILE A 87 -16.60 0.29 4.84
CA ILE A 87 -15.75 -0.54 5.69
C ILE A 87 -14.47 0.23 5.97
N ARG A 88 -14.38 0.88 7.11
CA ARG A 88 -13.22 1.68 7.54
C ARG A 88 -12.80 2.76 6.51
N GLY A 89 -13.77 3.47 5.95
CA GLY A 89 -13.54 4.51 4.96
C GLY A 89 -13.47 4.02 3.51
N HIS A 90 -13.62 2.70 3.29
CA HIS A 90 -13.65 2.11 1.95
C HIS A 90 -15.08 1.70 1.59
N VAL A 91 -15.66 2.37 0.59
CA VAL A 91 -16.98 2.02 0.07
C VAL A 91 -16.89 0.78 -0.82
N VAL A 92 -17.67 -0.25 -0.50
CA VAL A 92 -17.70 -1.49 -1.27
C VAL A 92 -18.33 -1.26 -2.64
N LYS A 93 -17.55 -1.42 -3.69
CA LYS A 93 -17.99 -1.32 -5.09
C LYS A 93 -17.95 -2.66 -5.83
N THR A 94 -17.20 -3.62 -5.29
CA THR A 94 -16.93 -4.92 -5.91
C THR A 94 -17.14 -6.03 -4.91
N LEU A 95 -17.71 -7.13 -5.36
CA LEU A 95 -17.94 -8.35 -4.60
C LEU A 95 -17.17 -9.51 -5.22
N TRP A 96 -16.79 -10.47 -4.40
CA TRP A 96 -16.35 -11.79 -4.78
C TRP A 96 -17.39 -12.80 -4.35
N ILE A 97 -17.97 -13.52 -5.30
CA ILE A 97 -18.95 -14.58 -5.08
C ILE A 97 -18.21 -15.90 -5.20
N GLU A 98 -18.15 -16.65 -4.12
CA GLU A 98 -17.29 -17.83 -3.98
C GLU A 98 -18.09 -19.04 -3.51
N SER A 99 -17.79 -20.24 -4.01
CA SER A 99 -18.38 -21.46 -3.49
C SER A 99 -18.14 -21.59 -1.98
N ALA A 100 -19.19 -21.84 -1.19
CA ALA A 100 -19.05 -22.08 0.22
C ALA A 100 -18.23 -23.34 0.49
N SER A 101 -17.38 -23.29 1.52
CA SER A 101 -16.57 -24.43 1.94
C SER A 101 -16.98 -24.87 3.34
N ASP A 102 -17.13 -26.15 3.52
CA ASP A 102 -17.22 -26.73 4.87
C ASP A 102 -15.82 -26.72 5.49
N ILE A 103 -15.72 -26.27 6.73
CA ILE A 103 -14.43 -26.05 7.42
C ILE A 103 -14.34 -27.02 8.59
N ALA A 104 -13.37 -27.91 8.55
CA ALA A 104 -13.05 -28.80 9.67
C ALA A 104 -11.95 -28.20 10.56
N LYS A 105 -10.94 -27.53 9.97
CA LYS A 105 -9.86 -26.86 10.69
C LYS A 105 -9.45 -25.58 9.96
N GLU A 106 -8.91 -24.64 10.73
CA GLU A 106 -8.38 -23.37 10.23
C GLU A 106 -6.95 -23.17 10.67
N TYR A 107 -6.08 -22.85 9.73
CA TYR A 107 -4.67 -22.54 9.92
C TYR A 107 -4.37 -21.11 9.45
N TYR A 108 -3.31 -20.54 9.96
CA TYR A 108 -2.72 -19.30 9.47
C TYR A 108 -1.39 -19.58 8.78
N LEU A 109 -1.18 -18.98 7.63
CA LEU A 109 0.09 -19.04 6.90
C LEU A 109 0.39 -17.68 6.29
N SER A 110 1.60 -17.17 6.53
CA SER A 110 2.07 -15.98 5.82
C SER A 110 3.56 -16.01 5.52
N ILE A 111 3.96 -15.22 4.54
CA ILE A 111 5.34 -14.89 4.22
C ILE A 111 5.44 -13.38 4.09
N THR A 112 6.36 -12.77 4.84
CA THR A 112 6.67 -11.33 4.74
C THR A 112 8.17 -11.14 4.72
N PHE A 113 8.61 -9.91 4.40
CA PHE A 113 10.03 -9.58 4.45
C PHE A 113 10.39 -8.96 5.80
N ASP A 114 11.21 -9.64 6.59
CA ASP A 114 11.78 -9.09 7.83
C ASP A 114 12.95 -8.17 7.49
N ARG A 115 12.71 -6.86 7.57
CA ARG A 115 13.72 -5.84 7.26
C ARG A 115 14.89 -5.85 8.24
N GLY A 116 14.64 -6.23 9.50
CA GLY A 116 15.68 -6.31 10.52
C GLY A 116 16.65 -7.46 10.25
N ALA A 117 16.11 -8.64 9.94
CA ALA A 117 16.89 -9.82 9.56
C ALA A 117 17.35 -9.79 8.10
N LYS A 118 16.74 -8.95 7.24
CA LYS A 118 16.95 -8.89 5.77
C LYS A 118 16.64 -10.21 5.08
N GLN A 119 15.62 -10.91 5.55
CA GLN A 119 15.24 -12.24 5.09
C GLN A 119 13.73 -12.40 5.00
N PRO A 120 13.20 -13.24 4.08
CA PRO A 120 11.83 -13.69 4.14
C PRO A 120 11.54 -14.41 5.46
N LEU A 121 10.46 -14.01 6.12
CA LEU A 121 9.96 -14.59 7.36
C LEU A 121 8.67 -15.35 7.08
N PHE A 122 8.68 -16.64 7.35
CA PHE A 122 7.51 -17.49 7.36
C PHE A 122 6.86 -17.49 8.74
N MET A 123 5.56 -17.39 8.77
CA MET A 123 4.75 -17.52 9.98
C MET A 123 3.66 -18.55 9.74
N PHE A 124 3.53 -19.49 10.67
CA PHE A 124 2.52 -20.53 10.60
C PHE A 124 1.98 -20.86 12.00
N THR A 125 0.66 -21.03 12.12
CA THR A 125 0.02 -21.51 13.36
C THR A 125 -1.25 -22.31 13.05
N THR A 126 -1.60 -23.22 13.95
CA THR A 126 -2.87 -23.95 13.94
C THR A 126 -4.05 -23.14 14.46
N GLN A 127 -3.87 -21.88 14.79
CA GLN A 127 -4.90 -20.93 15.23
C GLN A 127 -5.21 -19.96 14.08
N GLY A 128 -5.93 -20.43 13.06
CA GLY A 128 -6.37 -19.63 11.92
C GLY A 128 -7.73 -18.95 12.17
N GLY A 129 -8.16 -18.10 11.20
CA GLY A 129 -9.45 -17.42 11.27
C GLY A 129 -9.55 -16.29 12.30
N VAL A 130 -8.45 -15.94 12.96
CA VAL A 130 -8.35 -14.89 13.98
C VAL A 130 -7.27 -13.86 13.61
N GLU A 131 -7.26 -12.72 14.28
CA GLU A 131 -6.22 -11.70 14.10
C GLU A 131 -4.88 -12.25 14.60
N ILE A 132 -3.88 -12.33 13.74
CA ILE A 132 -2.58 -12.93 14.06
C ILE A 132 -1.81 -12.15 15.14
N GLU A 133 -2.04 -10.84 15.20
CA GLU A 133 -1.47 -9.96 16.22
C GLU A 133 -1.95 -10.34 17.63
N GLU A 134 -3.22 -10.79 17.75
CA GLU A 134 -3.78 -11.28 19.00
C GLU A 134 -3.12 -12.59 19.42
N VAL A 135 -2.93 -13.53 18.48
CA VAL A 135 -2.19 -14.78 18.74
C VAL A 135 -0.75 -14.49 19.16
N ALA A 136 -0.07 -13.58 18.45
CA ALA A 136 1.29 -13.19 18.77
C ALA A 136 1.44 -12.55 20.16
N ALA A 137 0.42 -11.80 20.61
CA ALA A 137 0.42 -11.14 21.91
C ALA A 137 0.03 -12.09 23.07
N THR A 138 -0.99 -12.95 22.86
CA THR A 138 -1.55 -13.78 23.93
C THR A 138 -0.91 -15.16 24.01
N ASN A 139 -0.48 -15.73 22.89
CA ASN A 139 0.14 -17.05 22.80
C ASN A 139 1.30 -17.09 21.78
N PRO A 140 2.39 -16.34 22.02
CA PRO A 140 3.50 -16.23 21.07
C PRO A 140 4.16 -17.56 20.72
N GLY A 141 4.08 -18.57 21.61
CA GLY A 141 4.62 -19.90 21.39
C GLY A 141 3.83 -20.74 20.37
N ALA A 142 2.57 -20.39 20.09
CA ALA A 142 1.78 -21.05 19.07
C ALA A 142 2.11 -20.60 17.65
N LEU A 143 2.77 -19.45 17.50
CA LEU A 143 3.16 -18.91 16.20
C LEU A 143 4.60 -19.32 15.85
N VAL A 144 4.74 -20.32 15.00
CA VAL A 144 6.04 -20.75 14.49
C VAL A 144 6.56 -19.72 13.48
N ARG A 145 7.82 -19.30 13.66
CA ARG A 145 8.51 -18.31 12.81
C ARG A 145 9.82 -18.89 12.31
N LEU A 146 10.02 -18.89 11.00
CA LEU A 146 11.28 -19.32 10.39
C LEU A 146 11.71 -18.31 9.32
N HIS A 147 12.98 -17.92 9.36
CA HIS A 147 13.61 -17.16 8.29
C HIS A 147 14.20 -18.08 7.24
N VAL A 148 14.21 -17.63 5.99
CA VAL A 148 14.89 -18.30 4.88
C VAL A 148 15.99 -17.38 4.38
N ASP A 149 17.23 -17.87 4.40
CA ASP A 149 18.36 -17.14 3.82
C ASP A 149 18.14 -17.01 2.30
N PRO A 150 18.08 -15.79 1.75
CA PRO A 150 17.84 -15.58 0.32
C PRO A 150 18.96 -16.14 -0.57
N LEU A 151 20.17 -16.37 -0.05
CA LEU A 151 21.29 -16.97 -0.80
C LEU A 151 21.17 -18.49 -0.87
N GLU A 152 20.66 -19.14 0.19
CA GLU A 152 20.41 -20.58 0.22
C GLU A 152 19.08 -20.94 -0.48
N GLY A 153 18.13 -20.00 -0.48
CA GLY A 153 16.81 -20.18 -1.01
C GLY A 153 15.94 -21.13 -0.19
N PHE A 154 14.70 -21.29 -0.62
CA PHE A 154 13.74 -22.18 0.05
C PHE A 154 14.08 -23.65 -0.21
N GLN A 155 14.11 -24.41 0.88
CA GLN A 155 14.29 -25.86 0.83
C GLN A 155 13.04 -26.57 1.38
N PRO A 156 12.63 -27.72 0.82
CA PRO A 156 11.41 -28.42 1.25
C PRO A 156 11.37 -28.80 2.74
N TRP A 157 12.51 -28.90 3.40
CA TRP A 157 12.58 -29.17 4.83
C TRP A 157 12.08 -27.99 5.67
N VAL A 158 12.17 -26.74 5.18
CA VAL A 158 11.66 -25.53 5.86
C VAL A 158 10.16 -25.66 6.06
N ALA A 159 9.42 -26.02 5.01
CA ALA A 159 7.98 -26.23 5.11
C ALA A 159 7.62 -27.36 6.09
N ARG A 160 8.32 -28.52 5.97
CA ARG A 160 8.08 -29.63 6.89
C ARG A 160 8.35 -29.25 8.34
N ARG A 161 9.40 -28.47 8.59
CA ARG A 161 9.73 -27.98 9.92
C ARG A 161 8.64 -27.06 10.49
N LEU A 162 8.17 -26.08 9.70
CA LEU A 162 7.08 -25.19 10.09
C LEU A 162 5.83 -25.97 10.52
N VAL A 163 5.41 -26.92 9.69
CA VAL A 163 4.21 -27.73 9.92
C VAL A 163 4.36 -28.62 11.14
N TYR A 164 5.53 -29.24 11.31
CA TYR A 164 5.83 -30.10 12.45
C TYR A 164 5.91 -29.32 13.76
N GLU A 165 6.64 -28.21 13.80
CA GLU A 165 6.79 -27.37 15.01
C GLU A 165 5.45 -26.73 15.43
N ALA A 166 4.55 -26.47 14.50
CA ALA A 166 3.21 -25.96 14.80
C ALA A 166 2.26 -27.05 15.34
N GLY A 167 2.68 -28.31 15.35
CA GLY A 167 1.89 -29.43 15.92
C GLY A 167 0.76 -29.93 15.01
N VAL A 168 0.89 -29.82 13.69
CA VAL A 168 -0.04 -30.50 12.77
C VAL A 168 0.24 -31.98 12.84
N GLU A 169 -0.77 -32.79 13.24
CA GLU A 169 -0.57 -34.22 13.52
C GLU A 169 -0.83 -35.12 12.31
N ASP A 170 -1.82 -34.79 11.48
CA ASP A 170 -2.21 -35.61 10.33
C ASP A 170 -1.17 -35.58 9.20
N PRO A 171 -0.63 -36.72 8.76
CA PRO A 171 0.40 -36.76 7.72
C PRO A 171 -0.10 -36.30 6.34
N GLY A 172 -1.37 -36.47 6.03
CA GLY A 172 -1.99 -35.98 4.79
C GLY A 172 -2.06 -34.46 4.74
N GLU A 173 -2.49 -33.86 5.85
CA GLU A 173 -2.50 -32.40 6.03
C GLU A 173 -1.07 -31.84 5.99
N GLN A 174 -0.13 -32.46 6.73
CA GLN A 174 1.29 -32.05 6.73
C GLN A 174 1.87 -31.97 5.32
N LYS A 175 1.59 -32.97 4.49
CA LYS A 175 2.08 -33.03 3.11
C LYS A 175 1.49 -31.93 2.24
N GLN A 176 0.17 -31.72 2.32
CA GLN A 176 -0.52 -30.70 1.54
C GLN A 176 -0.12 -29.28 1.96
N ILE A 177 -0.06 -29.02 3.28
CA ILE A 177 0.36 -27.72 3.81
C ILE A 177 1.81 -27.41 3.41
N ALA A 178 2.72 -28.41 3.52
CA ALA A 178 4.12 -28.23 3.12
C ALA A 178 4.26 -27.94 1.61
N ASP A 179 3.44 -28.54 0.75
CA ASP A 179 3.40 -28.25 -0.68
C ASP A 179 2.89 -26.83 -0.94
N ILE A 180 1.82 -26.41 -0.24
CA ILE A 180 1.28 -25.05 -0.32
C ILE A 180 2.32 -24.01 0.13
N ILE A 181 3.04 -24.24 1.22
CA ILE A 181 4.10 -23.36 1.70
C ILE A 181 5.17 -23.16 0.62
N GLY A 182 5.60 -24.22 -0.06
CA GLY A 182 6.57 -24.15 -1.13
C GLY A 182 6.08 -23.36 -2.35
N LYS A 183 4.81 -23.55 -2.72
CA LYS A 183 4.15 -22.80 -3.79
C LYS A 183 3.97 -21.33 -3.43
N LEU A 184 3.60 -21.05 -2.17
CA LEU A 184 3.44 -19.67 -1.68
C LEU A 184 4.78 -18.92 -1.68
N TYR A 185 5.88 -19.60 -1.31
CA TYR A 185 7.21 -18.99 -1.42
C TYR A 185 7.58 -18.64 -2.85
N ARG A 186 7.33 -19.53 -3.80
CA ARG A 186 7.55 -19.24 -5.21
C ARG A 186 6.70 -18.05 -5.67
N CYS A 187 5.42 -18.03 -5.29
CA CYS A 187 4.53 -16.90 -5.56
C CYS A 187 5.07 -15.60 -4.95
N PHE A 188 5.53 -15.65 -3.69
CA PHE A 188 6.11 -14.49 -3.00
C PHE A 188 7.34 -13.94 -3.74
N VAL A 189 8.28 -14.80 -4.14
CA VAL A 189 9.51 -14.37 -4.81
C VAL A 189 9.26 -13.95 -6.26
N GLU A 190 8.51 -14.77 -7.02
CA GLU A 190 8.30 -14.54 -8.45
C GLU A 190 7.36 -13.37 -8.75
N CYS A 191 6.55 -12.93 -7.79
CA CYS A 191 5.69 -11.74 -7.90
C CYS A 191 6.26 -10.50 -7.20
N ASP A 192 7.48 -10.54 -6.67
CA ASP A 192 8.06 -9.48 -5.83
C ASP A 192 7.12 -9.03 -4.71
N ALA A 193 6.53 -10.01 -4.02
CA ALA A 193 5.61 -9.70 -2.94
C ALA A 193 6.35 -9.20 -1.70
N MET A 194 5.73 -8.28 -0.99
CA MET A 194 6.14 -7.80 0.34
C MET A 194 5.43 -8.56 1.45
N LEU A 195 4.22 -9.06 1.15
CA LEU A 195 3.39 -9.88 2.02
C LEU A 195 2.55 -10.83 1.19
N THR A 196 2.49 -12.08 1.60
CA THR A 196 1.47 -13.04 1.18
C THR A 196 0.90 -13.71 2.42
N GLU A 197 -0.41 -13.64 2.62
CA GLU A 197 -1.09 -14.19 3.79
C GLU A 197 -2.30 -15.00 3.36
N ILE A 198 -2.50 -16.13 4.01
CA ILE A 198 -3.67 -17.00 3.91
C ILE A 198 -4.27 -17.11 5.31
N ASN A 199 -5.41 -16.47 5.56
CA ASN A 199 -6.07 -16.48 6.85
C ASN A 199 -7.61 -16.50 6.70
N PRO A 200 -8.22 -17.71 6.73
CA PRO A 200 -7.61 -18.99 7.04
C PRO A 200 -7.13 -19.80 5.82
N LEU A 201 -6.15 -20.64 6.05
CA LEU A 201 -5.88 -21.84 5.27
C LEU A 201 -6.72 -22.97 5.90
N ILE A 202 -7.67 -23.52 5.17
CA ILE A 202 -8.65 -24.45 5.73
C ILE A 202 -8.35 -25.90 5.37
N VAL A 203 -8.83 -26.80 6.23
CA VAL A 203 -8.98 -28.23 5.92
C VAL A 203 -10.47 -28.50 5.85
N THR A 204 -10.92 -29.13 4.77
CA THR A 204 -12.29 -29.56 4.58
C THR A 204 -12.55 -30.90 5.27
N PRO A 205 -13.81 -31.32 5.53
CA PRO A 205 -14.11 -32.61 6.16
C PRO A 205 -13.59 -33.84 5.39
N ASP A 206 -13.38 -33.72 4.08
CA ASP A 206 -12.78 -34.73 3.23
C ASP A 206 -11.25 -34.70 3.18
N GLY A 207 -10.64 -33.79 3.98
CA GLY A 207 -9.19 -33.71 4.18
C GLY A 207 -8.43 -32.92 3.11
N GLU A 208 -9.12 -32.14 2.26
CA GLU A 208 -8.46 -31.22 1.33
C GLU A 208 -8.01 -29.94 2.03
N VAL A 209 -6.82 -29.45 1.68
CA VAL A 209 -6.29 -28.18 2.18
C VAL A 209 -6.37 -27.12 1.09
N ARG A 210 -6.98 -25.96 1.41
CA ARG A 210 -7.10 -24.84 0.46
C ARG A 210 -7.06 -23.47 1.13
N ALA A 211 -6.67 -22.46 0.36
CA ALA A 211 -6.71 -21.05 0.79
C ALA A 211 -8.12 -20.52 0.68
N LEU A 212 -8.71 -20.06 1.79
CA LEU A 212 -10.06 -19.49 1.82
C LEU A 212 -10.04 -17.97 1.72
N ASP A 213 -8.94 -17.33 2.10
CA ASP A 213 -8.72 -15.88 1.95
C ASP A 213 -7.33 -15.63 1.36
N SER A 214 -7.08 -14.41 0.94
CA SER A 214 -5.80 -13.95 0.44
C SER A 214 -5.60 -12.48 0.79
N LYS A 215 -4.49 -12.18 1.45
CA LYS A 215 -3.94 -10.84 1.55
C LYS A 215 -2.60 -10.83 0.84
N PHE A 216 -2.48 -9.97 -0.15
CA PHE A 216 -1.32 -9.94 -1.03
C PHE A 216 -0.88 -8.51 -1.27
N THR A 217 0.38 -8.23 -0.98
CA THR A 217 1.00 -6.92 -1.18
C THR A 217 2.22 -7.07 -2.07
N VAL A 218 2.30 -6.31 -3.14
CA VAL A 218 3.41 -6.33 -4.11
C VAL A 218 4.28 -5.09 -3.93
N ASP A 219 5.58 -5.23 -4.16
CA ASP A 219 6.49 -4.10 -4.23
C ASP A 219 6.17 -3.25 -5.47
N ASP A 220 5.67 -2.04 -5.24
CA ASP A 220 5.30 -1.11 -6.32
C ASP A 220 6.48 -0.78 -7.24
N SER A 221 7.70 -0.76 -6.69
CA SER A 221 8.93 -0.51 -7.45
C SER A 221 9.27 -1.63 -8.44
N SER A 222 8.67 -2.83 -8.30
CA SER A 222 8.89 -3.98 -9.18
C SER A 222 7.90 -4.09 -10.34
N LEU A 223 6.81 -3.30 -10.34
CA LEU A 223 5.71 -3.42 -11.30
C LEU A 223 6.13 -3.21 -12.76
N PHE A 224 7.27 -2.53 -13.01
CA PHE A 224 7.80 -2.39 -14.36
C PHE A 224 8.11 -3.73 -15.04
N ARG A 225 8.32 -4.80 -14.27
CA ARG A 225 8.54 -6.18 -14.75
C ARG A 225 7.34 -7.11 -14.57
N HIS A 226 6.23 -6.60 -14.01
CA HIS A 226 4.99 -7.33 -13.74
C HIS A 226 3.79 -6.56 -14.33
N ALA A 227 3.76 -6.40 -15.65
CA ALA A 227 2.69 -5.64 -16.33
C ALA A 227 1.30 -6.21 -16.06
N ASP A 228 1.17 -7.54 -15.95
CA ASP A 228 -0.04 -8.26 -15.63
C ASP A 228 -0.54 -8.00 -14.19
N ILE A 229 0.39 -7.84 -13.24
CA ILE A 229 0.03 -7.49 -11.86
C ILE A 229 -0.27 -5.98 -11.76
N ALA A 230 0.42 -5.14 -12.53
CA ALA A 230 0.15 -3.70 -12.56
C ALA A 230 -1.30 -3.38 -13.00
N GLU A 231 -1.91 -4.22 -13.84
CA GLU A 231 -3.33 -4.11 -14.25
C GLU A 231 -4.31 -4.31 -13.09
N PHE A 232 -3.88 -4.95 -12.00
CA PHE A 232 -4.72 -5.13 -10.80
C PHE A 232 -4.88 -3.87 -9.96
N ARG A 233 -4.12 -2.81 -10.25
CA ARG A 233 -4.17 -1.57 -9.49
C ARG A 233 -5.56 -0.94 -9.53
N ASP A 234 -6.16 -0.80 -8.36
CA ASP A 234 -7.37 0.01 -8.21
C ASP A 234 -7.01 1.48 -8.04
N THR A 235 -7.19 2.26 -9.09
CA THR A 235 -6.99 3.71 -9.07
C THR A 235 -8.14 4.47 -8.39
N SER A 236 -9.28 3.82 -8.14
CA SER A 236 -10.48 4.45 -7.58
C SER A 236 -10.45 4.61 -6.06
N ALA A 237 -9.55 3.89 -5.39
CA ALA A 237 -9.37 3.93 -3.93
C ALA A 237 -8.19 4.82 -3.49
N ALA A 238 -7.38 5.32 -4.43
CA ALA A 238 -6.26 6.20 -4.14
C ALA A 238 -6.75 7.61 -3.72
N ASP A 239 -6.03 8.26 -2.82
CA ASP A 239 -6.22 9.69 -2.56
C ASP A 239 -6.11 10.47 -3.88
N PRO A 240 -7.05 11.38 -4.20
CA PRO A 240 -7.05 12.12 -5.46
C PRO A 240 -5.75 12.90 -5.71
N LEU A 241 -5.10 13.41 -4.65
CA LEU A 241 -3.82 14.13 -4.77
C LEU A 241 -2.66 13.19 -5.05
N GLU A 242 -2.64 12.01 -4.43
CA GLU A 242 -1.65 10.97 -4.72
C GLU A 242 -1.82 10.40 -6.14
N ALA A 243 -3.06 10.28 -6.61
CA ALA A 243 -3.36 9.89 -7.99
C ALA A 243 -2.86 10.93 -8.99
N LEU A 244 -3.12 12.24 -8.73
CA LEU A 244 -2.63 13.35 -9.53
C LEU A 244 -1.09 13.40 -9.54
N ALA A 245 -0.46 13.22 -8.39
CA ALA A 245 1.00 13.20 -8.28
C ALA A 245 1.62 12.08 -9.11
N ARG A 246 1.02 10.89 -9.07
CA ARG A 246 1.47 9.74 -9.87
C ARG A 246 1.35 10.02 -11.38
N GLU A 247 0.23 10.62 -11.82
CA GLU A 247 0.04 11.01 -13.23
C GLU A 247 1.14 11.96 -13.71
N LYS A 248 1.56 12.89 -12.82
CA LYS A 248 2.62 13.86 -13.08
C LYS A 248 4.04 13.33 -12.84
N GLY A 249 4.19 12.09 -12.38
CA GLY A 249 5.48 11.51 -12.06
C GLY A 249 6.17 12.13 -10.82
N VAL A 250 5.38 12.72 -9.91
CA VAL A 250 5.84 13.34 -8.66
C VAL A 250 5.72 12.33 -7.51
N THR A 251 6.78 12.19 -6.71
CA THR A 251 6.71 11.42 -5.47
C THR A 251 6.02 12.23 -4.37
N TYR A 252 4.82 11.82 -3.99
CA TYR A 252 3.97 12.56 -3.05
C TYR A 252 3.22 11.61 -2.13
N VAL A 253 3.15 11.97 -0.85
CA VAL A 253 2.32 11.29 0.15
C VAL A 253 1.53 12.35 0.91
N LYS A 254 0.22 12.19 0.97
CA LYS A 254 -0.70 13.08 1.70
C LYS A 254 -0.52 12.90 3.22
N LEU A 255 -0.49 14.01 3.95
CA LEU A 255 -0.50 14.07 5.42
C LEU A 255 -1.59 15.05 5.89
N ASP A 256 -1.88 15.05 7.20
CA ASP A 256 -2.95 15.86 7.81
C ASP A 256 -2.41 17.17 8.38
N GLY A 257 -1.93 18.08 7.54
CA GLY A 257 -1.36 19.34 7.98
C GLY A 257 -1.70 20.53 7.10
N SER A 258 -1.04 21.68 7.40
CA SER A 258 -1.24 22.95 6.70
C SER A 258 0.02 23.52 6.04
N VAL A 259 1.18 22.90 6.28
CA VAL A 259 2.45 23.30 5.66
C VAL A 259 2.78 22.31 4.55
N GLY A 260 2.64 22.73 3.30
CA GLY A 260 3.08 21.97 2.13
C GLY A 260 4.60 21.87 2.11
N ILE A 261 5.14 20.71 1.79
CA ILE A 261 6.58 20.45 1.78
C ILE A 261 7.01 20.01 0.39
N LEU A 262 8.14 20.55 -0.07
CA LEU A 262 8.84 20.11 -1.24
C LEU A 262 10.36 20.11 -1.00
N GLY A 263 10.98 18.97 -1.24
CA GLY A 263 12.42 18.78 -1.15
C GLY A 263 13.00 18.08 -2.36
N ASN A 264 14.33 17.96 -2.39
CA ASN A 264 15.03 17.16 -3.38
C ASN A 264 15.85 16.06 -2.69
N GLY A 265 15.35 14.85 -2.80
CA GLY A 265 15.86 13.65 -2.12
C GLY A 265 15.04 13.27 -0.89
N ALA A 266 14.68 12.00 -0.82
CA ALA A 266 13.77 11.47 0.21
C ALA A 266 14.22 11.77 1.64
N GLY A 267 15.52 11.65 1.94
CA GLY A 267 16.08 11.94 3.26
C GLY A 267 15.92 13.40 3.66
N LEU A 268 16.15 14.35 2.73
CA LEU A 268 15.96 15.77 2.98
C LEU A 268 14.47 16.10 3.18
N SER A 269 13.61 15.53 2.36
CA SER A 269 12.16 15.72 2.46
C SER A 269 11.61 15.18 3.78
N MET A 270 12.06 14.01 4.25
CA MET A 270 11.71 13.47 5.57
C MET A 270 12.22 14.36 6.70
N SER A 271 13.48 14.81 6.64
CA SER A 271 14.04 15.73 7.62
C SER A 271 13.27 17.08 7.64
N THR A 272 12.77 17.52 6.49
CA THR A 272 11.97 18.75 6.40
C THR A 272 10.61 18.56 7.07
N VAL A 273 9.96 17.40 6.90
CA VAL A 273 8.75 17.01 7.65
C VAL A 273 9.01 17.11 9.16
N ASP A 274 10.10 16.49 9.65
CA ASP A 274 10.46 16.50 11.07
C ASP A 274 10.72 17.93 11.60
N VAL A 275 11.46 18.75 10.85
CA VAL A 275 11.77 20.11 11.27
C VAL A 275 10.52 21.01 11.32
N VAL A 276 9.55 20.83 10.44
CA VAL A 276 8.25 21.52 10.52
C VAL A 276 7.51 21.13 11.80
N VAL A 277 7.53 19.85 12.20
CA VAL A 277 6.96 19.39 13.48
C VAL A 277 7.69 20.00 14.66
N VAL A 278 9.03 20.02 14.65
CA VAL A 278 9.85 20.66 15.69
C VAL A 278 9.57 22.17 15.80
N ALA A 279 9.28 22.83 14.67
CA ALA A 279 8.87 24.23 14.65
C ALA A 279 7.44 24.47 15.16
N GLY A 280 6.69 23.42 15.52
CA GLY A 280 5.32 23.49 16.05
C GLY A 280 4.23 23.45 14.98
N GLY A 281 4.58 23.17 13.72
CA GLY A 281 3.63 23.07 12.61
C GLY A 281 3.18 21.63 12.33
N LYS A 282 2.28 21.51 11.35
CA LYS A 282 1.80 20.21 10.84
C LYS A 282 2.08 20.12 9.35
N PRO A 283 2.92 19.17 8.88
CA PRO A 283 3.17 18.97 7.45
C PRO A 283 1.92 18.44 6.76
N ALA A 284 1.59 18.99 5.58
CA ALA A 284 0.45 18.59 4.75
C ALA A 284 0.77 17.43 3.84
N ASN A 285 2.05 17.23 3.53
CA ASN A 285 2.52 16.19 2.63
C ASN A 285 4.01 15.91 2.82
N PHE A 286 4.42 14.76 2.33
CA PHE A 286 5.78 14.50 1.88
C PHE A 286 5.83 14.71 0.36
N CYS A 287 6.84 15.42 -0.16
CA CYS A 287 7.06 15.55 -1.60
C CYS A 287 8.56 15.60 -1.92
N ASP A 288 8.97 14.80 -2.90
CA ASP A 288 10.36 14.70 -3.35
C ASP A 288 10.46 14.87 -4.87
N LEU A 289 11.25 15.86 -5.30
CA LEU A 289 11.58 16.09 -6.72
C LEU A 289 12.59 15.07 -7.27
N GLY A 290 13.18 14.24 -6.41
CA GLY A 290 14.29 13.37 -6.79
C GLY A 290 15.59 14.13 -7.11
N GLY A 291 16.62 13.38 -7.53
CA GLY A 291 17.96 13.91 -7.77
C GLY A 291 18.15 14.67 -9.09
N GLY A 292 17.12 14.82 -9.91
CA GLY A 292 17.17 15.48 -11.23
C GLY A 292 16.08 16.54 -11.40
N GLY A 293 15.61 17.15 -10.31
CA GLY A 293 14.53 18.14 -10.34
C GLY A 293 14.85 19.30 -11.30
N ASN A 294 14.03 19.43 -12.34
CA ASN A 294 14.07 20.51 -13.31
C ASN A 294 12.90 21.49 -13.08
N ALA A 295 12.84 22.57 -13.85
CA ALA A 295 11.78 23.57 -13.72
C ALA A 295 10.37 22.96 -13.86
N GLN A 296 10.16 22.05 -14.83
CA GLN A 296 8.85 21.40 -15.01
C GLN A 296 8.44 20.55 -13.82
N GLY A 297 9.37 19.78 -13.22
CA GLY A 297 9.09 18.99 -12.02
C GLY A 297 8.67 19.87 -10.83
N VAL A 298 9.22 21.09 -10.71
CA VAL A 298 8.79 22.06 -9.69
C VAL A 298 7.35 22.54 -9.96
N VAL A 299 7.00 22.81 -11.22
CA VAL A 299 5.63 23.20 -11.62
C VAL A 299 4.66 22.04 -11.28
N ASP A 300 4.96 20.83 -11.69
CA ASP A 300 4.14 19.64 -11.45
C ASP A 300 3.92 19.37 -9.96
N ALA A 301 4.99 19.48 -9.15
CA ALA A 301 4.90 19.32 -7.70
C ALA A 301 4.06 20.43 -7.04
N LEU A 302 4.22 21.68 -7.46
CA LEU A 302 3.41 22.79 -6.95
C LEU A 302 1.94 22.63 -7.30
N GLU A 303 1.63 22.14 -8.49
CA GLU A 303 0.25 21.88 -8.91
C GLU A 303 -0.42 20.85 -7.97
N VAL A 304 0.30 19.77 -7.61
CA VAL A 304 -0.20 18.78 -6.67
C VAL A 304 -0.37 19.38 -5.26
N ILE A 305 0.66 20.08 -4.75
CA ILE A 305 0.63 20.63 -3.39
C ILE A 305 -0.47 21.69 -3.25
N THR A 306 -0.66 22.56 -4.24
CA THR A 306 -1.67 23.63 -4.19
C THR A 306 -3.09 23.14 -4.44
N ALA A 307 -3.26 21.93 -5.01
CA ALA A 307 -4.58 21.30 -5.13
C ALA A 307 -5.13 20.85 -3.76
N ASP A 308 -4.31 20.77 -2.71
CA ASP A 308 -4.75 20.51 -1.34
C ASP A 308 -5.30 21.78 -0.68
N PRO A 309 -6.61 21.88 -0.38
CA PRO A 309 -7.20 23.07 0.25
C PRO A 309 -6.73 23.29 1.70
N GLN A 310 -6.08 22.31 2.32
CA GLN A 310 -5.54 22.43 3.68
C GLN A 310 -4.18 23.18 3.70
N VAL A 311 -3.49 23.26 2.56
CA VAL A 311 -2.19 23.91 2.47
C VAL A 311 -2.35 25.45 2.56
N LYS A 312 -1.77 26.04 3.59
CA LYS A 312 -1.76 27.47 3.87
C LYS A 312 -0.42 28.14 3.62
N SER A 313 0.67 27.39 3.70
CA SER A 313 2.02 27.82 3.32
C SER A 313 2.77 26.67 2.68
N ILE A 314 3.81 26.96 1.89
CA ILE A 314 4.63 25.93 1.22
C ILE A 314 6.09 26.16 1.61
N PHE A 315 6.77 25.11 2.03
CA PHE A 315 8.19 25.12 2.34
C PHE A 315 9.00 24.33 1.32
N PHE A 316 9.77 25.05 0.49
CA PHE A 316 10.80 24.50 -0.39
C PHE A 316 12.13 24.38 0.35
N ASN A 317 12.59 23.17 0.55
CA ASN A 317 13.91 22.92 1.12
C ASN A 317 14.78 22.19 0.11
N ILE A 318 15.68 22.92 -0.53
CA ILE A 318 16.53 22.40 -1.60
C ILE A 318 17.99 22.41 -1.16
N PHE A 319 18.62 21.23 -1.28
CA PHE A 319 20.06 21.10 -1.19
C PHE A 319 20.61 20.68 -2.56
N GLY A 320 21.20 21.62 -3.27
CA GLY A 320 21.76 21.39 -4.60
C GLY A 320 22.95 20.44 -4.56
N GLY A 321 22.80 19.37 -5.33
CA GLY A 321 23.84 18.43 -5.71
C GLY A 321 23.76 18.28 -7.22
N ILE A 322 23.13 17.20 -7.69
CA ILE A 322 22.74 17.02 -9.11
C ILE A 322 21.65 18.05 -9.46
N THR A 323 20.67 18.24 -8.57
CA THR A 323 19.69 19.33 -8.67
C THR A 323 20.38 20.67 -8.53
N ARG A 324 20.07 21.61 -9.41
CA ARG A 324 20.67 22.96 -9.43
C ARG A 324 19.69 23.96 -8.87
N CYS A 325 20.09 24.74 -7.88
CA CYS A 325 19.24 25.73 -7.22
C CYS A 325 18.76 26.86 -8.16
N ASP A 326 19.53 27.23 -9.18
CA ASP A 326 19.11 28.19 -10.19
C ASP A 326 17.98 27.66 -11.09
N GLU A 327 17.99 26.37 -11.44
CA GLU A 327 16.90 25.72 -12.17
C GLU A 327 15.61 25.65 -11.32
N VAL A 328 15.74 25.28 -10.04
CA VAL A 328 14.60 25.28 -9.10
C VAL A 328 14.03 26.69 -8.94
N ALA A 329 14.87 27.71 -8.79
CA ALA A 329 14.42 29.09 -8.69
C ALA A 329 13.61 29.55 -9.92
N ARG A 330 14.05 29.20 -11.13
CA ARG A 330 13.31 29.47 -12.37
C ARG A 330 11.97 28.72 -12.39
N GLY A 331 11.95 27.46 -11.99
CA GLY A 331 10.73 26.66 -11.91
C GLY A 331 9.71 27.23 -10.93
N ILE A 332 10.15 27.74 -9.78
CA ILE A 332 9.26 28.44 -8.83
C ILE A 332 8.65 29.68 -9.47
N LEU A 333 9.45 30.52 -10.15
CA LEU A 333 8.93 31.73 -10.80
C LEU A 333 8.00 31.39 -11.96
N GLU A 334 8.29 30.35 -12.73
CA GLU A 334 7.45 29.87 -13.82
C GLU A 334 6.08 29.39 -13.27
N ALA A 335 6.07 28.57 -12.21
CA ALA A 335 4.85 28.12 -11.57
C ALA A 335 4.01 29.28 -11.01
N LEU A 336 4.65 30.27 -10.36
CA LEU A 336 3.97 31.46 -9.87
C LEU A 336 3.31 32.25 -11.00
N ALA A 337 3.98 32.36 -12.15
CA ALA A 337 3.46 33.10 -13.32
C ALA A 337 2.31 32.34 -14.02
N GLN A 338 2.39 31.01 -14.11
CA GLN A 338 1.40 30.18 -14.81
C GLN A 338 0.15 29.93 -13.97
N MET A 339 0.32 29.67 -12.68
CA MET A 339 -0.75 29.16 -11.81
C MET A 339 -1.39 30.25 -10.95
N GLY A 340 -0.79 31.43 -10.86
CA GLY A 340 -1.32 32.52 -10.02
C GLY A 340 -1.35 32.17 -8.54
N ILE A 341 -0.37 31.41 -8.05
CA ILE A 341 -0.31 30.92 -6.66
C ILE A 341 -0.23 32.13 -5.70
N SER A 342 -1.20 32.25 -4.81
CA SER A 342 -1.22 33.26 -3.74
C SER A 342 -0.73 32.74 -2.40
N THR A 343 -0.68 31.42 -2.22
CA THR A 343 -0.18 30.76 -1.01
C THR A 343 1.26 31.19 -0.73
N PRO A 344 1.60 31.61 0.51
CA PRO A 344 2.96 31.97 0.87
C PRO A 344 3.94 30.84 0.64
N ILE A 345 5.07 31.14 0.02
CA ILE A 345 6.15 30.18 -0.27
C ILE A 345 7.40 30.61 0.51
N VAL A 346 7.94 29.70 1.30
CA VAL A 346 9.23 29.88 1.99
C VAL A 346 10.26 28.99 1.32
N VAL A 347 11.39 29.56 0.94
CA VAL A 347 12.42 28.86 0.16
C VAL A 347 13.74 28.88 0.92
N ARG A 348 14.35 27.71 1.07
CA ARG A 348 15.75 27.55 1.46
C ARG A 348 16.49 26.88 0.33
N LEU A 349 17.47 27.57 -0.22
CA LEU A 349 18.38 27.06 -1.26
C LEU A 349 19.80 26.99 -0.72
N ASP A 350 20.43 25.82 -0.81
CA ASP A 350 21.82 25.58 -0.43
C ASP A 350 22.48 24.60 -1.41
N GLY A 351 23.82 24.54 -1.45
CA GLY A 351 24.57 23.67 -2.36
C GLY A 351 24.75 24.27 -3.77
N THR A 352 24.69 23.43 -4.81
CA THR A 352 25.03 23.81 -6.18
C THR A 352 24.19 24.97 -6.70
N ASN A 353 24.84 26.07 -7.12
CA ASN A 353 24.25 27.29 -7.64
C ASN A 353 23.25 27.99 -6.68
N ALA A 354 23.41 27.80 -5.36
CA ALA A 354 22.51 28.39 -4.37
C ALA A 354 22.50 29.93 -4.39
N GLU A 355 23.68 30.56 -4.54
CA GLU A 355 23.80 32.02 -4.63
C GLU A 355 23.05 32.57 -5.84
N GLU A 356 23.22 31.94 -7.01
CA GLU A 356 22.54 32.32 -8.22
C GLU A 356 21.01 32.10 -8.11
N GLY A 357 20.58 30.99 -7.53
CA GLY A 357 19.16 30.72 -7.26
C GLY A 357 18.53 31.77 -6.36
N ARG A 358 19.20 32.12 -5.24
CA ARG A 358 18.75 33.20 -4.35
C ARG A 358 18.70 34.56 -5.06
N ARG A 359 19.68 34.86 -5.91
CA ARG A 359 19.70 36.09 -6.69
C ARG A 359 18.52 36.17 -7.66
N ILE A 360 18.24 35.09 -8.41
CA ILE A 360 17.09 35.00 -9.32
C ILE A 360 15.76 35.29 -8.58
N LEU A 361 15.54 34.68 -7.40
CA LEU A 361 14.35 34.93 -6.61
C LEU A 361 14.27 36.35 -6.06
N ALA A 362 15.39 36.91 -5.62
CA ALA A 362 15.48 38.29 -5.11
C ALA A 362 15.22 39.35 -6.19
N ASP A 363 15.75 39.17 -7.40
CA ASP A 363 15.56 40.06 -8.54
C ASP A 363 14.11 40.06 -9.01
N ALA A 364 13.41 38.95 -8.97
CA ALA A 364 12.00 38.83 -9.33
C ALA A 364 11.05 39.32 -8.22
N ALA A 365 11.48 39.17 -6.96
CA ALA A 365 10.78 39.64 -5.74
C ALA A 365 9.26 39.35 -5.70
N PRO A 366 8.77 38.14 -5.88
CA PRO A 366 7.36 37.83 -5.78
C PRO A 366 6.82 38.18 -4.38
N PRO A 367 5.64 38.77 -4.24
CA PRO A 367 5.15 39.32 -2.96
C PRO A 367 4.85 38.25 -1.91
N ASN A 368 4.61 37.01 -2.33
CA ASN A 368 4.31 35.85 -1.46
C ASN A 368 5.49 34.90 -1.27
N LEU A 369 6.72 35.29 -1.67
CA LEU A 369 7.90 34.45 -1.58
C LEU A 369 8.88 35.00 -0.52
N HIS A 370 9.33 34.13 0.36
CA HIS A 370 10.27 34.40 1.45
C HIS A 370 11.48 33.48 1.31
N VAL A 371 12.70 34.05 1.37
CA VAL A 371 13.95 33.28 1.31
C VAL A 371 14.62 33.29 2.67
N GLU A 372 14.89 32.12 3.21
CA GLU A 372 15.49 31.95 4.53
C GLU A 372 16.84 31.24 4.43
N PRO A 373 17.84 31.58 5.29
CA PRO A 373 19.19 31.06 5.18
C PRO A 373 19.33 29.64 5.71
N THR A 374 18.53 29.25 6.71
CA THR A 374 18.63 27.92 7.35
C THR A 374 17.32 27.13 7.23
N MET A 375 17.43 25.81 7.32
CA MET A 375 16.25 24.94 7.29
C MET A 375 15.29 25.20 8.46
N LEU A 376 15.85 25.48 9.65
CA LEU A 376 15.02 25.74 10.84
C LEU A 376 14.30 27.09 10.76
N ASP A 377 14.98 28.14 10.28
CA ASP A 377 14.36 29.45 10.11
C ASP A 377 13.26 29.40 9.05
N ALA A 378 13.50 28.69 7.94
CA ALA A 378 12.50 28.45 6.90
C ALA A 378 11.29 27.67 7.42
N ALA A 379 11.49 26.64 8.21
CA ALA A 379 10.40 25.90 8.83
C ALA A 379 9.57 26.78 9.79
N ARG A 380 10.22 27.56 10.65
CA ARG A 380 9.54 28.49 11.56
C ARG A 380 8.72 29.52 10.78
N ARG A 381 9.31 30.06 9.72
CA ARG A 381 8.60 31.04 8.87
C ARG A 381 7.41 30.43 8.16
N ALA A 382 7.55 29.22 7.63
CA ALA A 382 6.44 28.50 6.99
C ALA A 382 5.31 28.20 7.97
N VAL A 383 5.64 27.78 9.20
CA VAL A 383 4.64 27.52 10.25
C VAL A 383 3.92 28.81 10.67
N GLU A 384 4.64 29.92 10.82
CA GLU A 384 4.07 31.24 11.11
C GLU A 384 3.07 31.69 10.04
N LEU A 385 3.41 31.47 8.76
CA LEU A 385 2.56 31.85 7.64
C LEU A 385 1.37 30.88 7.43
N ALA A 386 1.40 29.68 8.01
CA ALA A 386 0.31 28.70 7.98
C ALA A 386 -0.70 28.87 9.12
N ALA A 387 -0.38 29.68 10.13
CA ALA A 387 -1.26 29.93 11.28
C ALA A 387 -2.38 30.89 10.89
#